data_d0db78dc556ae69b14c14d8db0aaecbe
#
_entry.id   d0db78dc556ae69b14c14d8db0aaecbe
#
_cell.length_a   1.000
_cell.length_b   1.000
_cell.length_c   1.000
_cell.angle_alpha   90.00
_cell.angle_beta   90.00
_cell.angle_gamma   90.00
#
_symmetry.space_group_name_H-M   'P 1'
#
loop_
_entity.id
_entity.type
_entity.pdbx_description
1 polymer ?
#
loop_
_entity_poly.entity_id
_entity_poly.type
_entity_poly.pdbx_seq_one_letter_code
_entity_poly.pdbx_strand_id
1 'polypeptide(L)'
;MYIFAKKILMKVPFAYGRIVGADDFTDRKNETAKLLANIASLTNTAIISPRRWGKSSLVSKAVETASKESNNYLFVRMNVFKCEDEQEFYAMFAKSIMSQISSSVENLMSNAREFISSLLPKISVSDPAGHYEISFGVDVRTSPIDESILDLPQTIASKKKMKVVVCIDEFQQIGEFRNALRFQKILRNHWQEQRDVAYILYGSKKHMMLSIFGDYNRPFYRFGDIMFLPKISTEDWCDYIVGRFSATGKSISRDVAAYLAESVDNHSYYVQQLAQASWLRTSDTCTKDVVNSSLESILDYLNLQFINTMDTLTDKQRNYLCAIADGAEQFTSMETLAKYNLGSAGNIRILKAALRKKDLIDIEGKRVFIQDPVFCLWLKTQFRKI
;
A
#
# COMPACT_ATOMS: atom_id res chain seq x y z
N MET A 1 -36.44 -10.76 14.85
CA MET A 1 -35.08 -11.00 15.38
C MET A 1 -34.39 -12.21 14.73
N TYR A 2 -35.02 -13.35 14.55
CA TYR A 2 -34.46 -14.57 13.93
C TYR A 2 -34.06 -14.44 12.44
N ILE A 3 -34.77 -13.64 11.66
CA ILE A 3 -34.51 -13.41 10.22
C ILE A 3 -33.23 -12.56 10.03
N PHE A 4 -32.97 -11.64 10.94
CA PHE A 4 -31.71 -10.83 10.94
C PHE A 4 -30.48 -11.66 11.27
N ALA A 5 -30.58 -12.60 12.21
CA ALA A 5 -29.47 -13.47 12.62
C ALA A 5 -29.05 -14.45 11.50
N LYS A 6 -29.99 -14.95 10.68
CA LYS A 6 -29.71 -15.84 9.55
C LYS A 6 -29.03 -15.11 8.38
N LYS A 7 -29.26 -13.79 8.22
CA LYS A 7 -28.59 -12.93 7.23
C LYS A 7 -27.11 -12.61 7.60
N ILE A 8 -26.76 -12.64 8.89
CA ILE A 8 -25.39 -12.37 9.38
C ILE A 8 -24.42 -13.53 9.09
N LEU A 9 -24.93 -14.74 8.88
CA LEU A 9 -24.12 -15.91 8.53
C LEU A 9 -23.83 -16.05 7.01
N MET A 10 -24.45 -15.21 6.17
CA MET A 10 -24.06 -15.17 4.75
C MET A 10 -22.67 -14.51 4.61
N LYS A 11 -21.74 -15.22 3.98
CA LYS A 11 -20.41 -14.69 3.66
C LYS A 11 -20.58 -13.41 2.84
N VAL A 12 -20.24 -12.27 3.42
CA VAL A 12 -20.29 -10.98 2.74
C VAL A 12 -19.33 -11.02 1.55
N PRO A 13 -19.79 -10.75 0.31
CA PRO A 13 -19.00 -11.01 -0.90
C PRO A 13 -17.96 -9.94 -1.22
N PHE A 14 -17.88 -8.87 -0.43
CA PHE A 14 -16.96 -7.75 -0.62
C PHE A 14 -16.08 -7.57 0.60
N ALA A 15 -14.78 -7.30 0.38
CA ALA A 15 -13.81 -7.13 1.44
C ALA A 15 -13.05 -5.81 1.27
N TYR A 16 -13.03 -5.00 2.34
CA TYR A 16 -12.22 -3.78 2.43
C TYR A 16 -11.58 -3.65 3.81
N GLY A 17 -10.60 -2.75 3.96
CA GLY A 17 -9.92 -2.53 5.23
C GLY A 17 -8.90 -3.61 5.62
N ARG A 18 -8.70 -4.61 4.77
CA ARG A 18 -7.71 -5.68 4.96
C ARG A 18 -7.04 -6.05 3.64
N ILE A 19 -5.93 -6.78 3.72
CA ILE A 19 -5.33 -7.42 2.55
C ILE A 19 -6.32 -8.48 2.06
N VAL A 20 -6.71 -8.42 0.78
CA VAL A 20 -7.66 -9.37 0.20
C VAL A 20 -6.96 -10.65 -0.20
N GLY A 21 -7.59 -11.78 0.10
CA GLY A 21 -7.14 -13.11 -0.34
C GLY A 21 -7.45 -13.37 -1.82
N ALA A 22 -7.03 -14.55 -2.30
CA ALA A 22 -7.18 -14.94 -3.70
C ALA A 22 -8.62 -14.87 -4.21
N ASP A 23 -9.61 -15.23 -3.38
CA ASP A 23 -11.02 -15.25 -3.73
C ASP A 23 -11.62 -13.85 -3.89
N ASP A 24 -11.12 -12.87 -3.15
CA ASP A 24 -11.60 -11.50 -3.13
C ASP A 24 -10.78 -10.56 -4.02
N PHE A 25 -9.72 -11.10 -4.64
CA PHE A 25 -8.83 -10.36 -5.53
C PHE A 25 -9.48 -10.23 -6.91
N THR A 26 -9.63 -9.01 -7.39
CA THR A 26 -10.18 -8.73 -8.72
C THR A 26 -9.17 -8.06 -9.61
N ASP A 27 -9.24 -8.37 -10.90
CA ASP A 27 -8.39 -7.83 -11.96
C ASP A 27 -6.88 -7.97 -11.68
N ARG A 28 -6.06 -7.05 -12.13
CA ARG A 28 -4.61 -7.03 -11.96
C ARG A 28 -3.90 -8.22 -12.64
N LYS A 29 -4.50 -8.81 -13.67
CA LYS A 29 -3.93 -9.97 -14.39
C LYS A 29 -2.57 -9.61 -14.99
N ASN A 30 -2.49 -8.45 -15.64
CA ASN A 30 -1.26 -7.98 -16.29
C ASN A 30 -0.19 -7.64 -15.27
N GLU A 31 -0.56 -6.93 -14.19
CA GLU A 31 0.39 -6.56 -13.14
C GLU A 31 0.86 -7.80 -12.37
N THR A 32 -0.04 -8.76 -12.12
CA THR A 32 0.33 -10.04 -11.49
C THR A 32 1.27 -10.83 -12.37
N ALA A 33 0.97 -10.99 -13.67
CA ALA A 33 1.84 -11.68 -14.62
C ALA A 33 3.22 -11.02 -14.73
N LYS A 34 3.26 -9.68 -14.80
CA LYS A 34 4.51 -8.92 -14.83
C LYS A 34 5.32 -9.13 -13.54
N LEU A 35 4.69 -9.08 -12.38
CA LEU A 35 5.37 -9.29 -11.10
C LEU A 35 5.89 -10.71 -10.95
N LEU A 36 5.13 -11.72 -11.42
CA LEU A 36 5.58 -13.11 -11.46
C LEU A 36 6.79 -13.29 -12.40
N ALA A 37 6.78 -12.66 -13.58
CA ALA A 37 7.92 -12.67 -14.49
C ALA A 37 9.17 -12.04 -13.86
N ASN A 38 9.01 -10.92 -13.13
CA ASN A 38 10.10 -10.27 -12.42
C ASN A 38 10.63 -11.14 -11.27
N ILE A 39 9.76 -11.85 -10.53
CA ILE A 39 10.16 -12.82 -9.51
C ILE A 39 10.97 -13.97 -10.15
N ALA A 40 10.50 -14.51 -11.26
CA ALA A 40 11.15 -15.63 -11.94
C ALA A 40 12.56 -15.27 -12.47
N SER A 41 12.72 -14.03 -12.98
CA SER A 41 14.00 -13.51 -13.48
C SER A 41 14.87 -12.85 -12.40
N LEU A 42 14.42 -12.81 -11.15
CA LEU A 42 15.06 -12.09 -10.04
C LEU A 42 15.27 -10.59 -10.34
N THR A 43 14.35 -9.98 -11.08
CA THR A 43 14.37 -8.55 -11.36
C THR A 43 13.77 -7.78 -10.18
N ASN A 44 14.56 -6.86 -9.62
CA ASN A 44 14.07 -5.97 -8.59
C ASN A 44 12.88 -5.15 -9.10
N THR A 45 11.89 -4.91 -8.25
CA THR A 45 10.66 -4.25 -8.65
C THR A 45 10.25 -3.19 -7.63
N ALA A 46 10.01 -1.96 -8.08
CA ALA A 46 9.40 -0.91 -7.28
C ALA A 46 7.93 -0.74 -7.68
N ILE A 47 6.99 -0.93 -6.74
CA ILE A 47 5.56 -0.75 -7.00
C ILE A 47 5.08 0.56 -6.37
N ILE A 48 4.62 1.47 -7.21
CA ILE A 48 4.23 2.82 -6.82
C ILE A 48 2.75 3.03 -7.11
N SER A 49 1.96 3.33 -6.08
CA SER A 49 0.58 3.79 -6.25
C SER A 49 0.07 4.47 -4.98
N PRO A 50 -1.02 5.23 -5.04
CA PRO A 50 -1.65 5.80 -3.85
C PRO A 50 -2.05 4.75 -2.82
N ARG A 51 -2.41 5.19 -1.62
CA ARG A 51 -2.93 4.32 -0.55
C ARG A 51 -4.19 3.60 -1.00
N ARG A 52 -4.39 2.36 -0.49
CA ARG A 52 -5.64 1.58 -0.67
C ARG A 52 -5.97 1.19 -2.13
N TRP A 53 -4.96 1.19 -3.02
CA TRP A 53 -5.09 0.74 -4.41
C TRP A 53 -4.77 -0.73 -4.64
N GLY A 54 -4.49 -1.49 -3.57
CA GLY A 54 -4.29 -2.93 -3.63
C GLY A 54 -2.85 -3.41 -3.83
N LYS A 55 -1.81 -2.56 -3.60
CA LYS A 55 -0.39 -2.97 -3.68
C LYS A 55 -0.07 -4.23 -2.88
N SER A 56 -0.36 -4.19 -1.57
CA SER A 56 -0.03 -5.30 -0.67
C SER A 56 -0.81 -6.58 -1.03
N SER A 57 -2.04 -6.43 -1.57
CA SER A 57 -2.83 -7.56 -2.09
C SER A 57 -2.21 -8.14 -3.37
N LEU A 58 -1.71 -7.30 -4.29
CA LEU A 58 -1.01 -7.72 -5.49
C LEU A 58 0.26 -8.51 -5.15
N VAL A 59 1.09 -7.96 -4.25
CA VAL A 59 2.31 -8.64 -3.78
C VAL A 59 1.95 -9.97 -3.10
N SER A 60 0.91 -9.97 -2.25
CA SER A 60 0.45 -11.20 -1.58
C SER A 60 0.01 -12.26 -2.58
N LYS A 61 -0.75 -11.87 -3.61
CA LYS A 61 -1.22 -12.77 -4.67
C LYS A 61 -0.07 -13.35 -5.49
N ALA A 62 0.90 -12.51 -5.89
CA ALA A 62 2.05 -12.95 -6.66
C ALA A 62 2.94 -13.91 -5.84
N VAL A 63 3.18 -13.60 -4.56
CA VAL A 63 3.94 -14.48 -3.66
C VAL A 63 3.23 -15.83 -3.47
N GLU A 64 1.92 -15.82 -3.22
CA GLU A 64 1.13 -17.06 -3.08
C GLU A 64 1.18 -17.92 -4.35
N THR A 65 1.05 -17.28 -5.51
CA THR A 65 1.10 -17.97 -6.80
C THR A 65 2.48 -18.58 -7.04
N ALA A 66 3.55 -17.80 -6.89
CA ALA A 66 4.91 -18.27 -7.07
C ALA A 66 5.30 -19.38 -6.07
N SER A 67 4.81 -19.31 -4.83
CA SER A 67 5.03 -20.36 -3.82
C SER A 67 4.33 -21.68 -4.16
N LYS A 68 3.20 -21.63 -4.86
CA LYS A 68 2.50 -22.83 -5.33
C LYS A 68 3.16 -23.46 -6.56
N GLU A 69 3.77 -22.64 -7.41
CA GLU A 69 4.43 -23.11 -8.64
C GLU A 69 5.82 -23.69 -8.38
N SER A 70 6.52 -23.27 -7.34
CA SER A 70 7.86 -23.74 -7.03
C SER A 70 8.24 -23.58 -5.56
N ASN A 71 8.80 -24.65 -5.00
CA ASN A 71 9.35 -24.66 -3.63
C ASN A 71 10.78 -24.07 -3.56
N ASN A 72 11.32 -23.56 -4.68
CA ASN A 72 12.68 -23.04 -4.75
C ASN A 72 12.80 -21.55 -4.34
N TYR A 73 11.76 -20.98 -3.75
CA TYR A 73 11.72 -19.59 -3.29
C TYR A 73 11.55 -19.50 -1.78
N LEU A 74 12.33 -18.61 -1.17
CA LEU A 74 12.07 -18.10 0.17
C LEU A 74 11.52 -16.67 0.05
N PHE A 75 10.29 -16.46 0.48
CA PHE A 75 9.67 -15.14 0.49
C PHE A 75 9.77 -14.53 1.87
N VAL A 76 10.41 -13.37 1.96
CA VAL A 76 10.51 -12.57 3.18
C VAL A 76 9.62 -11.35 3.05
N ARG A 77 8.79 -11.06 4.05
CA ARG A 77 7.92 -9.88 4.07
C ARG A 77 8.23 -9.04 5.28
N MET A 78 8.40 -7.73 5.07
CA MET A 78 8.56 -6.77 6.15
C MET A 78 7.83 -5.46 5.83
N ASN A 79 7.48 -4.73 6.86
CA ASN A 79 6.87 -3.40 6.75
C ASN A 79 7.69 -2.42 7.57
N VAL A 80 8.28 -1.43 6.90
CA VAL A 80 9.21 -0.47 7.51
C VAL A 80 8.53 0.80 8.02
N PHE A 81 7.20 0.83 8.06
CA PHE A 81 6.43 2.00 8.48
C PHE A 81 6.84 2.55 9.86
N LYS A 82 7.21 1.68 10.79
CA LYS A 82 7.59 2.06 12.16
C LYS A 82 9.09 2.33 12.33
N CYS A 83 9.90 2.08 11.30
CA CYS A 83 11.33 2.32 11.41
C CYS A 83 11.62 3.83 11.38
N GLU A 84 12.31 4.32 12.39
CA GLU A 84 12.69 5.72 12.52
C GLU A 84 14.13 5.97 12.05
N ASP A 85 14.96 4.93 12.07
CA ASP A 85 16.37 5.00 11.69
C ASP A 85 16.90 3.71 11.01
N GLU A 86 18.19 3.75 10.66
CA GLU A 86 18.92 2.67 10.01
C GLU A 86 19.03 1.43 10.90
N GLN A 87 19.20 1.59 12.22
CA GLN A 87 19.38 0.49 13.15
C GLN A 87 18.07 -0.32 13.34
N GLU A 88 16.95 0.38 13.45
CA GLU A 88 15.64 -0.27 13.50
C GLU A 88 15.31 -0.99 12.18
N PHE A 89 15.73 -0.42 11.04
CA PHE A 89 15.62 -1.11 9.77
C PHE A 89 16.43 -2.40 9.75
N TYR A 90 17.71 -2.38 10.16
CA TYR A 90 18.56 -3.56 10.21
C TYR A 90 17.99 -4.63 11.13
N ALA A 91 17.54 -4.23 12.30
CA ALA A 91 16.91 -5.14 13.27
C ALA A 91 15.66 -5.82 12.69
N MET A 92 14.77 -5.05 12.07
CA MET A 92 13.56 -5.58 11.44
C MET A 92 13.88 -6.45 10.24
N PHE A 93 14.86 -6.08 9.41
CA PHE A 93 15.31 -6.83 8.25
C PHE A 93 15.81 -8.22 8.66
N ALA A 94 16.72 -8.28 9.63
CA ALA A 94 17.21 -9.53 10.19
C ALA A 94 16.08 -10.40 10.77
N LYS A 95 15.25 -9.81 11.63
CA LYS A 95 14.12 -10.51 12.25
C LYS A 95 13.18 -11.10 11.21
N SER A 96 12.84 -10.35 10.16
CA SER A 96 11.92 -10.80 9.12
C SER A 96 12.49 -11.98 8.33
N ILE A 97 13.77 -11.95 8.01
CA ILE A 97 14.45 -13.05 7.31
C ILE A 97 14.50 -14.31 8.19
N MET A 98 14.92 -14.14 9.44
CA MET A 98 15.08 -15.26 10.37
C MET A 98 13.75 -15.95 10.68
N SER A 99 12.65 -15.19 10.82
CA SER A 99 11.32 -15.76 11.07
C SER A 99 10.84 -16.67 9.92
N GLN A 100 11.22 -16.38 8.68
CA GLN A 100 10.85 -17.21 7.53
C GLN A 100 11.69 -18.47 7.43
N ILE A 101 12.94 -18.44 7.89
CA ILE A 101 13.79 -19.62 7.93
C ILE A 101 13.30 -20.60 8.98
N SER A 102 12.95 -20.13 10.17
CA SER A 102 12.46 -20.98 11.26
C SER A 102 11.11 -21.62 10.95
N SER A 103 10.18 -20.89 10.31
CA SER A 103 8.88 -21.43 9.91
C SER A 103 8.94 -22.48 8.80
N SER A 104 9.95 -22.42 7.94
CA SER A 104 10.14 -23.40 6.86
C SER A 104 10.90 -24.66 7.29
N VAL A 105 11.35 -24.74 8.56
CA VAL A 105 12.27 -25.78 9.06
C VAL A 105 11.77 -26.38 10.38
N GLU A 106 10.47 -26.67 10.50
CA GLU A 106 9.91 -27.35 11.67
C GLU A 106 10.54 -28.71 12.01
N ASN A 107 11.31 -29.32 11.10
CA ASN A 107 12.01 -30.59 11.30
C ASN A 107 13.54 -30.50 11.50
N LEU A 108 14.10 -29.29 11.67
CA LEU A 108 15.57 -29.09 11.75
C LEU A 108 16.01 -28.21 12.93
N MET A 109 15.28 -28.28 14.04
CA MET A 109 15.42 -27.37 15.20
C MET A 109 16.82 -27.33 15.84
N SER A 110 17.60 -28.39 15.81
CA SER A 110 18.98 -28.41 16.33
C SER A 110 19.97 -27.68 15.43
N ASN A 111 19.80 -27.81 14.11
CA ASN A 111 20.70 -27.22 13.11
C ASN A 111 20.38 -25.75 12.76
N ALA A 112 19.13 -25.30 13.01
CA ALA A 112 18.75 -23.92 12.73
C ALA A 112 19.47 -22.92 13.65
N ARG A 113 19.64 -23.25 14.91
CA ARG A 113 20.35 -22.42 15.90
C ARG A 113 21.83 -22.29 15.54
N GLU A 114 22.49 -23.39 15.18
CA GLU A 114 23.87 -23.42 14.76
C GLU A 114 24.08 -22.68 13.42
N PHE A 115 23.14 -22.87 12.48
CA PHE A 115 23.08 -22.15 11.21
C PHE A 115 22.95 -20.63 11.41
N ILE A 116 22.03 -20.19 12.27
CA ILE A 116 21.80 -18.78 12.60
C ILE A 116 23.06 -18.17 13.25
N SER A 117 23.64 -18.86 14.25
CA SER A 117 24.85 -18.42 14.93
C SER A 117 26.06 -18.37 14.00
N SER A 118 26.12 -19.23 12.98
CA SER A 118 27.17 -19.22 11.94
C SER A 118 27.03 -18.07 10.93
N LEU A 119 25.80 -17.55 10.75
CA LEU A 119 25.53 -16.43 9.85
C LEU A 119 25.76 -15.07 10.52
N LEU A 120 25.44 -14.99 11.79
CA LEU A 120 25.50 -13.76 12.57
C LEU A 120 25.99 -14.05 14.00
N PRO A 121 27.30 -14.17 14.21
CA PRO A 121 27.88 -14.53 15.51
C PRO A 121 27.48 -13.58 16.66
N LYS A 122 26.94 -12.41 16.36
CA LYS A 122 26.50 -11.40 17.34
C LYS A 122 25.01 -11.50 17.70
N ILE A 123 24.24 -12.43 17.14
CA ILE A 123 22.84 -12.62 17.47
C ILE A 123 22.70 -13.84 18.39
N SER A 124 22.24 -13.61 19.63
CA SER A 124 21.87 -14.68 20.53
C SER A 124 20.38 -15.03 20.38
N VAL A 125 20.09 -16.31 20.15
CA VAL A 125 18.73 -16.85 20.17
C VAL A 125 18.50 -17.42 21.58
N SER A 126 17.77 -16.70 22.42
CA SER A 126 17.49 -17.16 23.77
C SER A 126 15.98 -17.23 24.02
N ASP A 127 15.48 -18.45 24.24
CA ASP A 127 14.37 -18.69 25.17
C ASP A 127 14.40 -20.13 25.69
N PRO A 128 14.34 -20.34 27.02
CA PRO A 128 14.16 -21.64 27.64
C PRO A 128 12.76 -22.24 27.47
N ALA A 129 11.76 -21.45 27.04
CA ALA A 129 10.34 -21.84 26.97
C ALA A 129 9.82 -22.14 25.55
N GLY A 130 10.69 -22.20 24.52
CA GLY A 130 10.29 -22.60 23.17
C GLY A 130 9.64 -21.49 22.33
N HIS A 131 9.54 -20.26 22.82
CA HIS A 131 9.18 -19.10 22.02
C HIS A 131 10.44 -18.42 21.48
N TYR A 132 10.54 -18.26 20.18
CA TYR A 132 11.70 -17.64 19.54
C TYR A 132 11.63 -16.12 19.71
N GLU A 133 12.18 -15.61 20.79
CA GLU A 133 12.56 -14.20 20.86
C GLU A 133 13.97 -14.06 20.31
N ILE A 134 14.10 -13.48 19.13
CA ILE A 134 15.40 -13.08 18.59
C ILE A 134 15.80 -11.85 19.40
N SER A 135 16.45 -12.06 20.54
CA SER A 135 17.16 -10.98 21.18
C SER A 135 18.48 -10.79 20.44
N PHE A 136 18.65 -9.66 19.83
CA PHE A 136 19.98 -9.21 19.43
C PHE A 136 20.74 -9.09 20.75
N GLY A 137 21.66 -10.02 21.03
CA GLY A 137 22.39 -10.14 22.32
C GLY A 137 23.32 -8.99 22.62
N VAL A 138 22.99 -7.82 22.12
CA VAL A 138 23.58 -6.54 22.39
C VAL A 138 22.42 -5.58 22.61
N ASP A 139 22.45 -4.88 23.72
CA ASP A 139 21.63 -3.69 23.88
C ASP A 139 21.84 -2.83 22.63
N VAL A 140 20.80 -2.69 21.78
CA VAL A 140 20.86 -1.98 20.48
C VAL A 140 21.39 -0.55 20.66
N ARG A 141 21.38 -0.07 21.89
CA ARG A 141 21.95 1.24 22.28
C ARG A 141 23.46 1.22 22.50
N THR A 142 24.08 0.05 22.66
CA THR A 142 25.51 -0.05 23.02
C THR A 142 26.41 -0.63 21.92
N SER A 143 25.87 -1.34 20.94
CA SER A 143 26.63 -1.83 19.78
C SER A 143 25.74 -1.79 18.52
N PRO A 144 26.02 -0.89 17.57
CA PRO A 144 25.26 -0.77 16.35
C PRO A 144 25.33 -2.06 15.53
N ILE A 145 24.19 -2.45 14.93
CA ILE A 145 24.13 -3.59 14.01
C ILE A 145 24.93 -3.22 12.76
N ASP A 146 25.78 -4.14 12.34
CA ASP A 146 26.65 -3.97 11.17
C ASP A 146 25.80 -4.03 9.87
N GLU A 147 26.16 -3.21 8.90
CA GLU A 147 25.50 -3.18 7.58
C GLU A 147 25.64 -4.51 6.81
N SER A 148 26.61 -5.38 7.18
CA SER A 148 26.75 -6.75 6.62
C SER A 148 25.48 -7.62 6.79
N ILE A 149 24.55 -7.22 7.68
CA ILE A 149 23.24 -7.84 7.80
C ILE A 149 22.45 -7.82 6.48
N LEU A 150 22.72 -6.86 5.62
CA LEU A 150 22.10 -6.71 4.30
C LEU A 150 22.50 -7.81 3.32
N ASP A 151 23.58 -8.54 3.57
CA ASP A 151 24.04 -9.66 2.76
C ASP A 151 23.43 -10.99 3.19
N LEU A 152 22.65 -11.01 4.26
CA LEU A 152 22.01 -12.20 4.80
C LEU A 152 21.12 -12.91 3.77
N PRO A 153 20.29 -12.24 2.94
CA PRO A 153 19.48 -12.91 1.91
C PRO A 153 20.32 -13.71 0.92
N GLN A 154 21.42 -13.13 0.41
CA GLN A 154 22.31 -13.80 -0.52
C GLN A 154 23.05 -14.98 0.13
N THR A 155 23.48 -14.81 1.38
CA THR A 155 24.15 -15.90 2.12
C THR A 155 23.21 -17.10 2.30
N ILE A 156 21.94 -16.86 2.60
CA ILE A 156 20.93 -17.91 2.74
C ILE A 156 20.64 -18.55 1.38
N ALA A 157 20.45 -17.73 0.33
CA ALA A 157 20.22 -18.20 -1.02
C ALA A 157 21.31 -19.18 -1.47
N SER A 158 22.58 -18.80 -1.29
CA SER A 158 23.75 -19.61 -1.65
C SER A 158 23.85 -20.89 -0.83
N LYS A 159 23.69 -20.81 0.50
CA LYS A 159 23.79 -21.99 1.39
C LYS A 159 22.65 -22.99 1.19
N LYS A 160 21.43 -22.50 0.97
CA LYS A 160 20.24 -23.36 0.77
C LYS A 160 19.97 -23.72 -0.70
N LYS A 161 20.75 -23.15 -1.64
CA LYS A 161 20.59 -23.30 -3.10
C LYS A 161 19.16 -22.96 -3.54
N MET A 162 18.63 -21.83 -3.05
CA MET A 162 17.29 -21.35 -3.34
C MET A 162 17.31 -19.87 -3.69
N LYS A 163 16.26 -19.39 -4.31
CA LYS A 163 16.06 -17.97 -4.59
C LYS A 163 15.38 -17.27 -3.41
N VAL A 164 15.79 -16.06 -3.08
CA VAL A 164 15.18 -15.27 -2.01
C VAL A 164 14.48 -14.05 -2.61
N VAL A 165 13.23 -13.80 -2.21
CA VAL A 165 12.48 -12.62 -2.62
C VAL A 165 12.08 -11.84 -1.37
N VAL A 166 12.63 -10.62 -1.26
CA VAL A 166 12.39 -9.73 -0.11
C VAL A 166 11.37 -8.67 -0.49
N CYS A 167 10.20 -8.71 0.16
CA CYS A 167 9.10 -7.79 -0.07
C CYS A 167 9.05 -6.76 1.07
N ILE A 168 9.29 -5.49 0.75
CA ILE A 168 9.34 -4.39 1.73
C ILE A 168 8.20 -3.42 1.50
N ASP A 169 7.24 -3.40 2.42
CA ASP A 169 6.11 -2.44 2.41
C ASP A 169 6.51 -1.11 3.05
N GLU A 170 5.85 -0.03 2.61
CA GLU A 170 6.07 1.36 3.03
C GLU A 170 7.53 1.81 2.88
N PHE A 171 8.21 1.31 1.82
CA PHE A 171 9.63 1.54 1.58
C PHE A 171 10.03 3.01 1.55
N GLN A 172 9.13 3.93 1.18
CA GLN A 172 9.41 5.36 1.22
C GLN A 172 9.82 5.89 2.60
N GLN A 173 9.54 5.13 3.67
CA GLN A 173 9.91 5.51 5.04
C GLN A 173 11.41 5.74 5.20
N ILE A 174 12.25 5.00 4.47
CA ILE A 174 13.70 5.21 4.48
C ILE A 174 14.12 6.61 3.99
N GLY A 175 13.25 7.29 3.26
CA GLY A 175 13.45 8.68 2.82
C GLY A 175 13.27 9.72 3.93
N GLU A 176 12.70 9.34 5.07
CA GLU A 176 12.50 10.19 6.25
C GLU A 176 13.63 10.04 7.29
N PHE A 177 14.52 9.06 7.13
CA PHE A 177 15.67 8.87 8.04
C PHE A 177 16.62 10.07 8.01
N ARG A 178 17.26 10.37 9.14
CA ARG A 178 18.17 11.51 9.26
C ARG A 178 19.27 11.53 8.19
N ASN A 179 19.82 10.35 7.84
CA ASN A 179 20.86 10.18 6.84
C ASN A 179 20.35 9.43 5.59
N ALA A 180 19.12 9.68 5.19
CA ALA A 180 18.39 8.94 4.14
C ALA A 180 19.23 8.66 2.88
N LEU A 181 19.97 9.66 2.38
CA LEU A 181 20.76 9.49 1.16
C LEU A 181 21.95 8.53 1.37
N ARG A 182 22.64 8.63 2.52
CA ARG A 182 23.73 7.70 2.87
C ARG A 182 23.19 6.28 2.99
N PHE A 183 22.10 6.12 3.71
CA PHE A 183 21.46 4.82 3.89
C PHE A 183 21.03 4.19 2.57
N GLN A 184 20.43 4.98 1.68
CA GLN A 184 20.06 4.49 0.34
C GLN A 184 21.30 4.04 -0.47
N LYS A 185 22.46 4.71 -0.33
CA LYS A 185 23.71 4.26 -0.97
C LYS A 185 24.19 2.93 -0.40
N ILE A 186 24.12 2.75 0.92
CA ILE A 186 24.47 1.49 1.58
C ILE A 186 23.59 0.36 1.08
N LEU A 187 22.26 0.51 1.14
CA LEU A 187 21.31 -0.48 0.63
C LEU A 187 21.61 -0.84 -0.83
N ARG A 188 21.80 0.18 -1.68
CA ARG A 188 22.09 -0.01 -3.11
C ARG A 188 23.37 -0.81 -3.33
N ASN A 189 24.43 -0.50 -2.58
CA ASN A 189 25.74 -1.15 -2.70
C ASN A 189 25.62 -2.66 -2.42
N HIS A 190 24.99 -3.03 -1.29
CA HIS A 190 24.81 -4.44 -0.93
C HIS A 190 23.86 -5.17 -1.88
N TRP A 191 22.71 -4.59 -2.19
CA TRP A 191 21.66 -5.30 -2.91
C TRP A 191 21.96 -5.50 -4.40
N GLN A 192 22.73 -4.62 -5.04
CA GLN A 192 23.08 -4.79 -6.45
C GLN A 192 24.07 -5.93 -6.72
N GLU A 193 24.83 -6.36 -5.70
CA GLU A 193 25.80 -7.46 -5.81
C GLU A 193 25.12 -8.84 -5.66
N GLN A 194 23.87 -8.88 -5.19
CA GLN A 194 23.14 -10.11 -4.91
C GLN A 194 22.54 -10.70 -6.20
N ARG A 195 22.87 -11.94 -6.50
CA ARG A 195 22.49 -12.62 -7.75
C ARG A 195 21.30 -13.55 -7.60
N ASP A 196 21.08 -14.10 -6.39
CA ASP A 196 20.02 -15.05 -6.09
C ASP A 196 18.90 -14.40 -5.27
N VAL A 197 18.86 -13.07 -5.21
CA VAL A 197 17.90 -12.28 -4.44
C VAL A 197 17.19 -11.28 -5.33
N ALA A 198 15.89 -11.13 -5.13
CA ALA A 198 15.11 -10.04 -5.71
C ALA A 198 14.40 -9.24 -4.62
N TYR A 199 14.27 -7.93 -4.85
CA TYR A 199 13.59 -7.00 -3.96
C TYR A 199 12.31 -6.49 -4.60
N ILE A 200 11.18 -6.63 -3.89
CA ILE A 200 9.90 -6.02 -4.24
C ILE A 200 9.66 -4.90 -3.24
N LEU A 201 9.91 -3.65 -3.67
CA LEU A 201 9.87 -2.46 -2.83
C LEU A 201 8.60 -1.68 -3.15
N TYR A 202 7.69 -1.54 -2.19
CA TYR A 202 6.42 -0.88 -2.48
C TYR A 202 6.04 0.10 -1.38
N GLY A 203 5.28 1.14 -1.78
CA GLY A 203 4.92 2.19 -0.87
C GLY A 203 3.75 3.02 -1.35
N SER A 204 3.12 3.72 -0.39
CA SER A 204 1.86 4.43 -0.61
C SER A 204 2.03 5.93 -0.89
N LYS A 205 3.15 6.54 -0.49
CA LYS A 205 3.45 7.96 -0.75
C LYS A 205 4.14 8.11 -2.11
N LYS A 206 3.33 8.22 -3.18
CA LYS A 206 3.79 8.27 -4.59
C LYS A 206 4.94 9.26 -4.81
N HIS A 207 4.83 10.47 -4.26
CA HIS A 207 5.86 11.50 -4.43
C HIS A 207 7.19 11.14 -3.78
N MET A 208 7.18 10.45 -2.62
CA MET A 208 8.39 9.99 -1.95
C MET A 208 9.03 8.81 -2.68
N MET A 209 8.22 7.83 -3.11
CA MET A 209 8.70 6.73 -3.95
C MET A 209 9.34 7.26 -5.25
N LEU A 210 8.70 8.22 -5.91
CA LEU A 210 9.28 8.87 -7.09
C LEU A 210 10.59 9.62 -6.79
N SER A 211 10.74 10.22 -5.61
CA SER A 211 11.99 10.86 -5.22
C SER A 211 13.12 9.86 -4.98
N ILE A 212 12.80 8.61 -4.64
CA ILE A 212 13.79 7.53 -4.41
C ILE A 212 14.19 6.87 -5.75
N PHE A 213 13.20 6.52 -6.60
CA PHE A 213 13.40 5.70 -7.78
C PHE A 213 13.45 6.47 -9.10
N GLY A 214 12.84 7.65 -9.16
CA GLY A 214 12.67 8.42 -10.40
C GLY A 214 13.73 9.52 -10.64
N ASP A 215 14.49 9.89 -9.63
CA ASP A 215 15.52 10.92 -9.73
C ASP A 215 16.87 10.29 -10.10
N TYR A 216 17.45 10.74 -11.22
CA TYR A 216 18.74 10.23 -11.74
C TYR A 216 19.92 10.45 -10.79
N ASN A 217 19.82 11.39 -9.85
CA ASN A 217 20.85 11.66 -8.83
C ASN A 217 20.69 10.76 -7.58
N ARG A 218 19.70 9.89 -7.55
CA ARG A 218 19.42 9.04 -6.38
C ARG A 218 20.00 7.63 -6.54
N PRO A 219 20.40 6.99 -5.44
CA PRO A 219 21.02 5.66 -5.50
C PRO A 219 20.13 4.59 -6.15
N PHE A 220 18.82 4.65 -5.96
CA PHE A 220 17.87 3.67 -6.49
C PHE A 220 17.41 3.95 -7.93
N TYR A 221 17.95 4.99 -8.58
CA TYR A 221 17.67 5.20 -10.00
C TYR A 221 18.09 3.96 -10.81
N ARG A 222 17.15 3.44 -11.62
CA ARG A 222 17.35 2.19 -12.40
C ARG A 222 17.80 0.98 -11.54
N PHE A 223 17.30 0.87 -10.31
CA PHE A 223 17.57 -0.31 -9.48
C PHE A 223 16.83 -1.56 -9.97
N GLY A 224 15.76 -1.42 -10.68
CA GLY A 224 14.91 -2.47 -11.21
C GLY A 224 13.77 -1.90 -12.02
N ASP A 225 12.74 -2.70 -12.18
CA ASP A 225 11.53 -2.31 -12.90
C ASP A 225 10.63 -1.44 -12.02
N ILE A 226 10.05 -0.38 -12.59
CA ILE A 226 9.08 0.46 -11.90
C ILE A 226 7.68 0.12 -12.41
N MET A 227 6.82 -0.33 -11.51
CA MET A 227 5.42 -0.64 -11.78
C MET A 227 4.52 0.43 -11.16
N PHE A 228 3.80 1.17 -11.99
CA PHE A 228 2.71 2.03 -11.55
C PHE A 228 1.42 1.21 -11.59
N LEU A 229 0.68 1.17 -10.47
CA LEU A 229 -0.64 0.56 -10.49
C LEU A 229 -1.65 1.59 -10.98
N PRO A 230 -2.33 1.36 -12.12
CA PRO A 230 -3.45 2.19 -12.54
C PRO A 230 -4.67 1.93 -11.65
N LYS A 231 -5.73 2.73 -11.78
CA LYS A 231 -7.05 2.36 -11.26
C LYS A 231 -7.53 1.10 -11.97
N ILE A 232 -8.31 0.27 -11.29
CA ILE A 232 -9.07 -0.80 -11.93
C ILE A 232 -10.13 -0.14 -12.80
N SER A 233 -10.33 -0.64 -14.02
CA SER A 233 -11.27 -0.05 -14.95
C SER A 233 -12.71 -0.21 -14.46
N THR A 234 -13.61 0.68 -14.92
CA THR A 234 -15.06 0.54 -14.64
C THR A 234 -15.59 -0.79 -15.15
N GLU A 235 -15.09 -1.26 -16.29
CA GLU A 235 -15.50 -2.53 -16.89
C GLU A 235 -15.14 -3.74 -16.01
N ASP A 236 -13.89 -3.81 -15.54
CA ASP A 236 -13.43 -4.86 -14.63
C ASP A 236 -14.20 -4.83 -13.30
N TRP A 237 -14.51 -3.61 -12.79
CA TRP A 237 -15.36 -3.45 -11.62
C TRP A 237 -16.77 -3.96 -11.86
N CYS A 238 -17.37 -3.71 -13.04
CA CYS A 238 -18.69 -4.20 -13.38
C CYS A 238 -18.73 -5.73 -13.35
N ASP A 239 -17.78 -6.39 -14.00
CA ASP A 239 -17.71 -7.84 -14.03
C ASP A 239 -17.56 -8.43 -12.62
N TYR A 240 -16.70 -7.83 -11.80
CA TYR A 240 -16.52 -8.25 -10.42
C TYR A 240 -17.77 -8.05 -9.57
N ILE A 241 -18.36 -6.85 -9.59
CA ILE A 241 -19.53 -6.51 -8.75
C ILE A 241 -20.73 -7.37 -9.14
N VAL A 242 -21.04 -7.48 -10.43
CA VAL A 242 -22.15 -8.29 -10.93
C VAL A 242 -21.96 -9.76 -10.53
N GLY A 243 -20.77 -10.31 -10.73
CA GLY A 243 -20.45 -11.69 -10.34
C GLY A 243 -20.62 -11.93 -8.85
N ARG A 244 -20.20 -10.97 -7.99
CA ARG A 244 -20.32 -11.08 -6.53
C ARG A 244 -21.76 -11.00 -6.03
N PHE A 245 -22.59 -10.14 -6.63
CA PHE A 245 -24.01 -10.09 -6.33
C PHE A 245 -24.69 -11.40 -6.72
N SER A 246 -24.46 -11.89 -7.94
CA SER A 246 -25.04 -13.13 -8.45
C SER A 246 -24.66 -14.35 -7.63
N ALA A 247 -23.40 -14.46 -7.21
CA ALA A 247 -22.92 -15.55 -6.37
C ALA A 247 -23.63 -15.65 -5.00
N THR A 248 -24.35 -14.62 -4.59
CA THR A 248 -25.08 -14.55 -3.33
C THR A 248 -26.60 -14.51 -3.51
N GLY A 249 -27.10 -14.79 -4.74
CA GLY A 249 -28.50 -14.80 -5.07
C GLY A 249 -29.18 -13.43 -5.18
N LYS A 250 -28.38 -12.35 -5.29
CA LYS A 250 -28.83 -10.97 -5.53
C LYS A 250 -28.44 -10.53 -6.93
N SER A 251 -29.07 -9.47 -7.44
CA SER A 251 -28.76 -8.93 -8.75
C SER A 251 -28.38 -7.45 -8.70
N ILE A 252 -27.56 -7.03 -9.67
CA ILE A 252 -27.25 -5.64 -9.98
C ILE A 252 -27.00 -5.55 -11.48
N SER A 253 -27.55 -4.55 -12.16
CA SER A 253 -27.27 -4.34 -13.58
C SER A 253 -25.86 -3.77 -13.79
N ARG A 254 -25.28 -4.00 -14.99
CA ARG A 254 -23.96 -3.42 -15.32
C ARG A 254 -23.96 -1.90 -15.21
N ASP A 255 -25.03 -1.23 -15.61
CA ASP A 255 -25.14 0.24 -15.51
C ASP A 255 -25.14 0.74 -14.07
N VAL A 256 -25.77 0.01 -13.15
CA VAL A 256 -25.77 0.35 -11.72
C VAL A 256 -24.41 0.00 -11.10
N ALA A 257 -23.76 -1.09 -11.52
CA ALA A 257 -22.42 -1.44 -11.08
C ALA A 257 -21.37 -0.42 -11.56
N ALA A 258 -21.49 0.04 -12.83
CA ALA A 258 -20.66 1.13 -13.36
C ALA A 258 -20.85 2.42 -12.56
N TYR A 259 -22.10 2.82 -12.37
CA TYR A 259 -22.45 3.99 -11.56
C TYR A 259 -21.84 3.92 -10.14
N LEU A 260 -21.94 2.76 -9.49
CA LEU A 260 -21.35 2.52 -8.17
C LEU A 260 -19.83 2.75 -8.18
N ALA A 261 -19.11 2.16 -9.13
CA ALA A 261 -17.66 2.29 -9.22
C ALA A 261 -17.22 3.72 -9.53
N GLU A 262 -17.89 4.39 -10.47
CA GLU A 262 -17.62 5.77 -10.89
C GLU A 262 -17.96 6.79 -9.80
N SER A 263 -18.99 6.56 -8.98
CA SER A 263 -19.38 7.44 -7.88
C SER A 263 -18.25 7.64 -6.85
N VAL A 264 -17.32 6.70 -6.79
CA VAL A 264 -16.12 6.78 -5.92
C VAL A 264 -14.82 6.74 -6.74
N ASP A 265 -14.89 7.22 -8.00
CA ASP A 265 -13.75 7.41 -8.91
C ASP A 265 -12.91 6.13 -9.10
N ASN A 266 -13.55 4.96 -9.16
CA ASN A 266 -12.90 3.64 -9.28
C ASN A 266 -11.83 3.35 -8.20
N HIS A 267 -11.91 4.02 -7.05
CA HIS A 267 -10.96 3.83 -5.97
C HIS A 267 -11.19 2.50 -5.27
N SER A 268 -10.25 1.56 -5.38
CA SER A 268 -10.43 0.15 -5.00
C SER A 268 -11.02 -0.08 -3.61
N TYR A 269 -10.57 0.68 -2.61
CA TYR A 269 -11.12 0.58 -1.25
C TYR A 269 -12.59 1.00 -1.19
N TYR A 270 -12.91 2.14 -1.81
CA TYR A 270 -14.28 2.70 -1.74
C TYR A 270 -15.26 1.96 -2.63
N VAL A 271 -14.83 1.41 -3.77
CA VAL A 271 -15.67 0.54 -4.58
C VAL A 271 -16.10 -0.69 -3.76
N GLN A 272 -15.16 -1.35 -3.08
CA GLN A 272 -15.46 -2.50 -2.22
C GLN A 272 -16.37 -2.11 -1.05
N GLN A 273 -16.11 -0.97 -0.39
CA GLN A 273 -16.93 -0.49 0.73
C GLN A 273 -18.35 -0.14 0.29
N LEU A 274 -18.51 0.59 -0.83
CA LEU A 274 -19.79 0.99 -1.36
C LEU A 274 -20.57 -0.23 -1.89
N ALA A 275 -19.90 -1.16 -2.56
CA ALA A 275 -20.51 -2.40 -3.01
C ALA A 275 -21.01 -3.26 -1.84
N GLN A 276 -20.24 -3.35 -0.75
CA GLN A 276 -20.67 -4.04 0.46
C GLN A 276 -21.90 -3.35 1.10
N ALA A 277 -21.87 -2.03 1.26
CA ALA A 277 -22.95 -1.27 1.84
C ALA A 277 -24.24 -1.38 1.01
N SER A 278 -24.12 -1.32 -0.32
CA SER A 278 -25.22 -1.50 -1.26
C SER A 278 -25.76 -2.93 -1.23
N TRP A 279 -24.88 -3.93 -1.22
CA TRP A 279 -25.27 -5.33 -1.11
C TRP A 279 -26.06 -5.64 0.17
N LEU A 280 -25.64 -5.09 1.30
CA LEU A 280 -26.33 -5.25 2.59
C LEU A 280 -27.75 -4.66 2.57
N ARG A 281 -27.96 -3.55 1.85
CA ARG A 281 -29.27 -2.88 1.73
C ARG A 281 -30.17 -3.49 0.66
N THR A 282 -29.61 -4.26 -0.26
CA THR A 282 -30.36 -4.91 -1.34
C THR A 282 -31.10 -6.15 -0.83
N SER A 283 -32.39 -6.28 -1.15
CA SER A 283 -33.15 -7.53 -0.96
C SER A 283 -32.87 -8.48 -2.13
N ASP A 284 -33.28 -8.10 -3.33
CA ASP A 284 -33.19 -8.90 -4.56
C ASP A 284 -32.34 -8.19 -5.63
N THR A 285 -32.72 -6.96 -6.00
CA THR A 285 -32.06 -6.18 -7.07
C THR A 285 -31.58 -4.85 -6.54
N CYS A 286 -30.30 -4.56 -6.74
CA CYS A 286 -29.68 -3.29 -6.38
C CYS A 286 -30.02 -2.21 -7.41
N THR A 287 -30.49 -1.07 -6.94
CA THR A 287 -30.84 0.10 -7.77
C THR A 287 -29.86 1.25 -7.50
N LYS A 288 -29.89 2.29 -8.35
CA LYS A 288 -29.11 3.53 -8.11
C LYS A 288 -29.48 4.19 -6.79
N ASP A 289 -30.75 4.13 -6.36
CA ASP A 289 -31.18 4.72 -5.09
C ASP A 289 -30.55 3.99 -3.89
N VAL A 290 -30.40 2.66 -3.97
CA VAL A 290 -29.69 1.88 -2.96
C VAL A 290 -28.21 2.28 -2.90
N VAL A 291 -27.58 2.49 -4.05
CA VAL A 291 -26.19 2.96 -4.12
C VAL A 291 -26.05 4.35 -3.51
N ASN A 292 -26.95 5.29 -3.87
CA ASN A 292 -26.92 6.66 -3.33
C ASN A 292 -27.10 6.67 -1.80
N SER A 293 -28.10 5.98 -1.27
CA SER A 293 -28.32 5.87 0.18
C SER A 293 -27.14 5.22 0.91
N SER A 294 -26.44 4.29 0.23
CA SER A 294 -25.23 3.68 0.78
C SER A 294 -24.05 4.66 0.79
N LEU A 295 -23.91 5.46 -0.27
CA LEU A 295 -22.86 6.48 -0.38
C LEU A 295 -23.06 7.61 0.65
N GLU A 296 -24.30 8.08 0.82
CA GLU A 296 -24.65 9.05 1.86
C GLU A 296 -24.26 8.54 3.26
N SER A 297 -24.59 7.29 3.57
CA SER A 297 -24.20 6.70 4.86
C SER A 297 -22.68 6.58 5.05
N ILE A 298 -21.90 6.39 3.98
CA ILE A 298 -20.44 6.39 4.04
C ILE A 298 -19.93 7.81 4.30
N LEU A 299 -20.50 8.82 3.64
CA LEU A 299 -20.16 10.24 3.85
C LEU A 299 -20.45 10.66 5.29
N ASP A 300 -21.62 10.29 5.83
CA ASP A 300 -21.99 10.60 7.21
C ASP A 300 -21.06 9.90 8.22
N TYR A 301 -20.70 8.66 7.98
CA TYR A 301 -19.74 7.93 8.82
C TYR A 301 -18.35 8.58 8.81
N LEU A 302 -17.91 9.09 7.67
CA LEU A 302 -16.58 9.72 7.53
C LEU A 302 -16.59 11.22 7.86
N ASN A 303 -17.75 11.84 8.08
CA ASN A 303 -17.91 13.28 8.28
C ASN A 303 -16.98 13.82 9.37
N LEU A 304 -17.00 13.22 10.57
CA LEU A 304 -16.14 13.66 11.69
C LEU A 304 -14.65 13.57 11.35
N GLN A 305 -14.22 12.51 10.65
CA GLN A 305 -12.83 12.35 10.22
C GLN A 305 -12.42 13.44 9.22
N PHE A 306 -13.32 13.81 8.30
CA PHE A 306 -13.07 14.86 7.33
C PHE A 306 -13.04 16.24 7.96
N ILE A 307 -13.96 16.53 8.91
CA ILE A 307 -13.93 17.76 9.71
C ILE A 307 -12.58 17.88 10.44
N ASN A 308 -12.18 16.83 11.18
CA ASN A 308 -10.90 16.81 11.88
C ASN A 308 -9.71 17.05 10.93
N THR A 309 -9.76 16.51 9.72
CA THR A 309 -8.74 16.78 8.69
C THR A 309 -8.72 18.25 8.30
N MET A 310 -9.89 18.85 8.05
CA MET A 310 -10.01 20.27 7.70
C MET A 310 -9.53 21.18 8.83
N ASP A 311 -9.75 20.83 10.08
CA ASP A 311 -9.32 21.60 11.26
C ASP A 311 -7.80 21.69 11.41
N THR A 312 -7.05 20.72 10.85
CA THR A 312 -5.57 20.76 10.80
C THR A 312 -5.03 21.71 9.73
N LEU A 313 -5.88 22.32 8.94
CA LEU A 313 -5.51 23.14 7.79
C LEU A 313 -5.74 24.64 8.05
N THR A 314 -4.89 25.45 7.44
CA THR A 314 -5.13 26.92 7.40
C THR A 314 -6.29 27.24 6.47
N ASP A 315 -6.93 28.42 6.63
CA ASP A 315 -8.02 28.85 5.78
C ASP A 315 -7.68 28.81 4.29
N LYS A 316 -6.47 29.25 3.92
CA LYS A 316 -6.01 29.21 2.53
C LYS A 316 -5.84 27.77 2.00
N GLN A 317 -5.43 26.85 2.85
CA GLN A 317 -5.34 25.41 2.47
C GLN A 317 -6.74 24.81 2.28
N ARG A 318 -7.68 25.12 3.18
CA ARG A 318 -9.09 24.72 3.06
C ARG A 318 -9.71 25.25 1.78
N ASN A 319 -9.54 26.54 1.53
CA ASN A 319 -10.04 27.21 0.33
C ASN A 319 -9.45 26.62 -0.95
N TYR A 320 -8.16 26.27 -0.93
CA TYR A 320 -7.52 25.64 -2.07
C TYR A 320 -8.06 24.23 -2.35
N LEU A 321 -8.33 23.42 -1.31
CA LEU A 321 -9.01 22.13 -1.47
C LEU A 321 -10.42 22.29 -2.04
N CYS A 322 -11.18 23.30 -1.59
CA CYS A 322 -12.49 23.61 -2.16
C CYS A 322 -12.39 24.00 -3.64
N ALA A 323 -11.38 24.81 -4.02
CA ALA A 323 -11.17 25.17 -5.41
C ALA A 323 -10.87 23.94 -6.28
N ILE A 324 -10.05 22.99 -5.79
CA ILE A 324 -9.77 21.71 -6.49
C ILE A 324 -11.05 20.90 -6.60
N ALA A 325 -11.80 20.77 -5.51
CA ALA A 325 -13.04 20.00 -5.48
C ALA A 325 -14.07 20.53 -6.49
N ASP A 326 -14.15 21.85 -6.66
CA ASP A 326 -15.02 22.50 -7.66
C ASP A 326 -14.54 22.36 -9.11
N GLY A 327 -13.36 21.75 -9.33
CA GLY A 327 -12.80 21.56 -10.65
C GLY A 327 -12.08 22.80 -11.22
N ALA A 328 -11.61 23.73 -10.37
CA ALA A 328 -10.79 24.84 -10.84
C ALA A 328 -9.48 24.29 -11.44
N GLU A 329 -9.08 24.81 -12.59
CA GLU A 329 -7.85 24.39 -13.28
C GLU A 329 -6.76 25.48 -13.26
N GLN A 330 -7.15 26.75 -13.37
CA GLN A 330 -6.26 27.91 -13.41
C GLN A 330 -6.12 28.59 -12.05
N PHE A 331 -5.42 27.93 -11.12
CA PHE A 331 -5.29 28.40 -9.73
C PHE A 331 -4.55 29.73 -9.56
N THR A 332 -3.84 30.21 -10.58
CA THR A 332 -3.10 31.48 -10.56
C THR A 332 -3.83 32.63 -11.25
N SER A 333 -5.01 32.37 -11.84
CA SER A 333 -5.83 33.44 -12.44
C SER A 333 -6.39 34.39 -11.37
N MET A 334 -6.52 35.66 -11.69
CA MET A 334 -7.08 36.65 -10.78
C MET A 334 -8.49 36.28 -10.30
N GLU A 335 -9.28 35.72 -11.19
CA GLU A 335 -10.64 35.26 -10.90
C GLU A 335 -10.64 34.15 -9.83
N THR A 336 -9.84 33.09 -10.03
CA THR A 336 -9.76 31.96 -9.08
C THR A 336 -9.16 32.38 -7.75
N LEU A 337 -8.12 33.22 -7.78
CA LEU A 337 -7.50 33.79 -6.55
C LEU A 337 -8.50 34.57 -5.72
N ALA A 338 -9.31 35.43 -6.35
CA ALA A 338 -10.34 36.23 -5.68
C ALA A 338 -11.51 35.34 -5.21
N LYS A 339 -12.04 34.48 -6.09
CA LYS A 339 -13.19 33.61 -5.79
C LYS A 339 -12.96 32.72 -4.56
N TYR A 340 -11.77 32.15 -4.40
CA TYR A 340 -11.45 31.26 -3.30
C TYR A 340 -10.55 31.90 -2.22
N ASN A 341 -10.30 33.20 -2.27
CA ASN A 341 -9.44 33.90 -1.32
C ASN A 341 -8.07 33.21 -1.10
N LEU A 342 -7.39 32.85 -2.19
CA LEU A 342 -6.12 32.12 -2.15
C LEU A 342 -4.90 33.03 -1.92
N GLY A 343 -5.08 34.32 -1.97
CA GLY A 343 -4.01 35.32 -1.87
C GLY A 343 -3.33 35.58 -3.21
N SER A 344 -2.00 35.53 -3.26
CA SER A 344 -1.24 35.76 -4.50
C SER A 344 -0.92 34.49 -5.27
N ALA A 345 -0.60 34.63 -6.55
CA ALA A 345 -0.14 33.50 -7.39
C ALA A 345 1.08 32.75 -6.79
N GLY A 346 1.98 33.47 -6.08
CA GLY A 346 3.12 32.85 -5.39
C GLY A 346 2.70 31.91 -4.26
N ASN A 347 1.58 32.18 -3.59
CA ASN A 347 1.03 31.32 -2.54
C ASN A 347 0.63 29.93 -3.05
N ILE A 348 0.18 29.82 -4.30
CA ILE A 348 -0.30 28.53 -4.86
C ILE A 348 0.78 27.46 -4.81
N ARG A 349 2.04 27.83 -5.05
CA ARG A 349 3.16 26.88 -4.94
C ARG A 349 3.33 26.36 -3.50
N ILE A 350 3.20 27.23 -2.52
CA ILE A 350 3.31 26.90 -1.09
C ILE A 350 2.14 26.00 -0.66
N LEU A 351 0.91 26.35 -1.05
CA LEU A 351 -0.29 25.55 -0.77
C LEU A 351 -0.19 24.15 -1.37
N LYS A 352 0.22 24.04 -2.65
CA LYS A 352 0.45 22.76 -3.31
C LYS A 352 1.47 21.90 -2.55
N ALA A 353 2.62 22.46 -2.20
CA ALA A 353 3.67 21.75 -1.48
C ALA A 353 3.20 21.25 -0.11
N ALA A 354 2.51 22.11 0.65
CA ALA A 354 2.01 21.78 1.98
C ALA A 354 0.93 20.67 1.95
N LEU A 355 -0.05 20.78 1.05
CA LEU A 355 -1.13 19.79 0.93
C LEU A 355 -0.63 18.45 0.35
N ARG A 356 0.35 18.50 -0.56
CA ARG A 356 1.00 17.31 -1.08
C ARG A 356 1.81 16.58 0.01
N LYS A 357 2.51 17.32 0.86
CA LYS A 357 3.24 16.76 2.03
C LYS A 357 2.28 16.06 3.02
N LYS A 358 1.04 16.55 3.11
CA LYS A 358 -0.03 15.95 3.93
C LYS A 358 -0.76 14.79 3.22
N ASP A 359 -0.36 14.39 2.02
CA ASP A 359 -1.03 13.38 1.18
C ASP A 359 -2.52 13.69 0.88
N LEU A 360 -2.94 14.97 0.91
CA LEU A 360 -4.30 15.37 0.62
C LEU A 360 -4.54 15.58 -0.89
N ILE A 361 -3.50 15.98 -1.61
CA ILE A 361 -3.55 16.17 -3.07
C ILE A 361 -2.41 15.43 -3.77
N ASP A 362 -2.61 15.10 -5.05
CA ASP A 362 -1.53 14.69 -5.94
C ASP A 362 -1.53 15.53 -7.22
N ILE A 363 -0.44 15.46 -7.97
CA ILE A 363 -0.21 16.26 -9.16
C ILE A 363 0.22 15.34 -10.29
N GLU A 364 -0.54 15.33 -11.39
CA GLU A 364 -0.22 14.60 -12.62
C GLU A 364 -0.12 15.58 -13.79
N GLY A 365 1.11 15.83 -14.23
CA GLY A 365 1.38 16.87 -15.20
C GLY A 365 0.98 18.27 -14.67
N LYS A 366 -0.03 18.88 -15.30
CA LYS A 366 -0.61 20.16 -14.86
C LYS A 366 -1.83 20.01 -13.92
N ARG A 367 -2.43 18.83 -13.88
CA ARG A 367 -3.66 18.57 -13.12
C ARG A 367 -3.33 18.35 -11.65
N VAL A 368 -4.05 19.06 -10.78
CA VAL A 368 -4.04 18.86 -9.33
C VAL A 368 -5.37 18.23 -8.93
N PHE A 369 -5.34 17.21 -8.11
CA PHE A 369 -6.55 16.52 -7.65
C PHE A 369 -6.43 16.08 -6.19
N ILE A 370 -7.57 15.91 -5.53
CA ILE A 370 -7.65 15.38 -4.18
C ILE A 370 -7.48 13.86 -4.25
N GLN A 371 -6.59 13.31 -3.43
CA GLN A 371 -6.25 11.87 -3.49
C GLN A 371 -7.41 10.97 -3.05
N ASP A 372 -8.18 11.40 -2.06
CA ASP A 372 -9.35 10.68 -1.56
C ASP A 372 -10.62 11.17 -2.28
N PRO A 373 -11.23 10.35 -3.15
CA PRO A 373 -12.41 10.76 -3.92
C PRO A 373 -13.66 10.98 -3.05
N VAL A 374 -13.77 10.26 -1.93
CA VAL A 374 -14.92 10.43 -1.03
C VAL A 374 -14.76 11.72 -0.20
N PHE A 375 -13.53 12.08 0.17
CA PHE A 375 -13.25 13.40 0.75
C PHE A 375 -13.53 14.53 -0.25
N CYS A 376 -13.16 14.36 -1.52
CA CYS A 376 -13.51 15.30 -2.58
C CYS A 376 -15.03 15.45 -2.72
N LEU A 377 -15.78 14.37 -2.71
CA LEU A 377 -17.23 14.37 -2.78
C LEU A 377 -17.85 15.05 -1.56
N TRP A 378 -17.34 14.77 -0.36
CA TRP A 378 -17.78 15.41 0.89
C TRP A 378 -17.56 16.93 0.86
N LEU A 379 -16.43 17.41 0.38
CA LEU A 379 -16.18 18.86 0.20
C LEU A 379 -17.21 19.50 -0.71
N LYS A 380 -17.62 18.83 -1.78
CA LYS A 380 -18.63 19.34 -2.72
C LYS A 380 -20.04 19.39 -2.14
N THR A 381 -20.41 18.39 -1.33
CA THR A 381 -21.81 18.14 -0.98
C THR A 381 -22.18 18.52 0.44
N GLN A 382 -21.25 18.38 1.39
CA GLN A 382 -21.54 18.52 2.82
C GLN A 382 -20.78 19.69 3.46
N PHE A 383 -19.49 19.88 3.18
CA PHE A 383 -18.67 20.89 3.85
C PHE A 383 -19.19 22.33 3.70
N ARG A 384 -19.84 22.66 2.60
CA ARG A 384 -20.42 24.00 2.36
C ARG A 384 -21.79 24.23 2.99
N LYS A 385 -22.37 23.19 3.59
CA LYS A 385 -23.65 23.27 4.30
C LYS A 385 -23.43 23.51 5.80
N ILE A 386 -22.19 23.38 6.27
CA ILE A 386 -21.72 23.68 7.61
C ILE A 386 -21.19 25.13 7.65
#